data_59aa2b33bbda0f234a64585d1e594e07
#
_entry.id   59aa2b33bbda0f234a64585d1e594e07
#
_cell.length_a   1.000
_cell.length_b   1.000
_cell.length_c   1.000
_cell.angle_alpha   90.00
_cell.angle_beta   90.00
_cell.angle_gamma   90.00
#
_symmetry.space_group_name_H-M   'P 1'
#
loop_
_entity.id
_entity.type
_entity.pdbx_description
1 polymer ?
#
loop_
_entity_poly.entity_id
_entity_poly.type
_entity_poly.pdbx_seq_one_letter_code
_entity_poly.pdbx_strand_id
1 'polypeptide(L)'
;VLWQFNFNPEALFAKAVEVHPKHLAIMSPGALIKDPVSAISVGMALMFGTAGLPHILMRFFTVPSAKEARKSVGWATTWIGYFYILTFIIGFGAIVMLTQNPEAYYVPKMVDGVQAVGADGKLVWDGLKGGGNMAAIHLANAVGGNIFLGFISAVAFATILAVVAGLTLS
;
A
#
# COMPACT_ATOMS: atom_id res chain seq x y z
N VAL A 1 6.83 1.89 13.15
CA VAL A 1 5.40 1.66 13.39
C VAL A 1 5.18 0.61 14.47
N LEU A 2 5.48 -0.68 14.24
CA LEU A 2 5.22 -1.75 15.21
C LEU A 2 5.85 -1.52 16.60
N TRP A 3 7.04 -0.92 16.63
CA TRP A 3 7.70 -0.56 17.88
C TRP A 3 6.84 0.37 18.76
N GLN A 4 6.10 1.31 18.17
CA GLN A 4 5.22 2.22 18.89
C GLN A 4 3.97 1.54 19.47
N PHE A 5 3.64 0.36 18.98
CA PHE A 5 2.54 -0.48 19.44
C PHE A 5 3.01 -1.73 20.17
N ASN A 6 4.25 -1.72 20.72
CA ASN A 6 4.83 -2.87 21.45
C ASN A 6 4.76 -4.19 20.66
N PHE A 7 4.91 -4.13 19.33
CA PHE A 7 4.76 -5.26 18.40
C PHE A 7 3.38 -5.93 18.43
N ASN A 8 2.35 -5.24 18.92
CA ASN A 8 0.98 -5.74 18.92
C ASN A 8 0.22 -5.20 17.68
N PRO A 9 -0.04 -6.05 16.66
CA PRO A 9 -0.78 -5.63 15.47
C PRO A 9 -2.25 -5.33 15.76
N GLU A 10 -2.86 -5.98 16.76
CA GLU A 10 -4.24 -5.74 17.16
C GLU A 10 -4.42 -4.29 17.67
N ALA A 11 -3.49 -3.81 18.51
CA ALA A 11 -3.49 -2.44 18.98
C ALA A 11 -3.34 -1.42 17.83
N LEU A 12 -2.53 -1.73 16.81
CA LEU A 12 -2.38 -0.92 15.61
C LEU A 12 -3.70 -0.85 14.82
N PHE A 13 -4.36 -1.98 14.59
CA PHE A 13 -5.62 -2.03 13.85
C PHE A 13 -6.76 -1.35 14.61
N ALA A 14 -6.89 -1.59 15.91
CA ALA A 14 -7.86 -0.91 16.75
C ALA A 14 -7.69 0.61 16.70
N LYS A 15 -6.46 1.11 16.79
CA LYS A 15 -6.17 2.55 16.71
C LYS A 15 -6.47 3.10 15.31
N ALA A 16 -6.19 2.35 14.26
CA ALA A 16 -6.53 2.78 12.90
C ALA A 16 -8.04 2.89 12.67
N VAL A 17 -8.82 1.95 13.21
CA VAL A 17 -10.29 2.00 13.19
C VAL A 17 -10.83 3.20 13.97
N GLU A 18 -10.24 3.51 15.12
CA GLU A 18 -10.64 4.65 15.95
C GLU A 18 -10.41 5.99 15.24
N VAL A 19 -9.24 6.15 14.60
CA VAL A 19 -8.81 7.42 14.00
C VAL A 19 -9.41 7.67 12.62
N HIS A 20 -9.72 6.61 11.87
CA HIS A 20 -10.19 6.75 10.49
C HIS A 20 -11.66 7.16 10.42
N PRO A 21 -12.05 8.14 9.56
CA PRO A 21 -13.44 8.61 9.45
C PRO A 21 -14.49 7.54 9.14
N LYS A 22 -14.06 6.45 8.50
CA LYS A 22 -14.94 5.31 8.17
C LYS A 22 -14.99 4.23 9.26
N HIS A 23 -14.27 4.43 10.37
CA HIS A 23 -14.22 3.48 11.48
C HIS A 23 -14.07 2.01 11.04
N LEU A 24 -14.91 1.12 11.55
CA LEU A 24 -14.87 -0.32 11.24
C LEU A 24 -15.01 -0.64 9.73
N ALA A 25 -15.56 0.27 8.93
CA ALA A 25 -15.72 0.04 7.50
C ALA A 25 -14.38 -0.09 6.73
N ILE A 26 -13.26 0.36 7.31
CA ILE A 26 -11.93 0.14 6.71
C ILE A 26 -11.48 -1.31 6.75
N MET A 27 -12.03 -2.10 7.68
CA MET A 27 -11.76 -3.53 7.82
C MET A 27 -12.70 -4.39 6.97
N SER A 28 -13.74 -3.78 6.39
CA SER A 28 -14.74 -4.51 5.61
C SER A 28 -14.21 -4.82 4.21
N PRO A 29 -14.47 -6.02 3.66
CA PRO A 29 -14.16 -6.33 2.27
C PRO A 29 -15.00 -5.46 1.33
N GLY A 30 -14.50 -5.23 0.12
CA GLY A 30 -15.23 -4.47 -0.91
C GLY A 30 -15.15 -2.95 -0.82
N ALA A 31 -14.24 -2.41 0.00
CA ALA A 31 -14.04 -0.96 0.09
C ALA A 31 -13.58 -0.32 -1.24
N LEU A 32 -12.83 -1.07 -2.05
CA LEU A 32 -12.34 -0.60 -3.36
C LEU A 32 -13.36 -0.88 -4.48
N ILE A 33 -13.97 -2.06 -4.48
CA ILE A 33 -14.92 -2.51 -5.51
C ILE A 33 -16.14 -3.08 -4.81
N LYS A 34 -17.28 -2.38 -4.93
CA LYS A 34 -18.51 -2.74 -4.23
C LYS A 34 -19.33 -3.78 -4.97
N ASP A 35 -19.23 -3.81 -6.30
CA ASP A 35 -19.96 -4.75 -7.13
C ASP A 35 -19.24 -6.11 -7.17
N PRO A 36 -19.93 -7.23 -6.81
CA PRO A 36 -19.32 -8.56 -6.76
C PRO A 36 -18.79 -9.04 -8.12
N VAL A 37 -19.48 -8.74 -9.21
CA VAL A 37 -19.06 -9.15 -10.55
C VAL A 37 -17.78 -8.44 -10.97
N SER A 38 -17.71 -7.14 -10.71
CA SER A 38 -16.50 -6.35 -10.93
C SER A 38 -15.34 -6.82 -10.07
N ALA A 39 -15.57 -7.22 -8.82
CA ALA A 39 -14.55 -7.75 -7.93
C ALA A 39 -13.96 -9.09 -8.46
N ILE A 40 -14.83 -10.00 -8.91
CA ILE A 40 -14.41 -11.27 -9.53
C ILE A 40 -13.64 -10.99 -10.82
N SER A 41 -14.13 -10.10 -11.68
CA SER A 41 -13.49 -9.75 -12.95
C SER A 41 -12.09 -9.17 -12.74
N VAL A 42 -11.93 -8.25 -11.79
CA VAL A 42 -10.62 -7.68 -11.45
C VAL A 42 -9.70 -8.73 -10.84
N GLY A 43 -10.21 -9.60 -9.96
CA GLY A 43 -9.44 -10.72 -9.40
C GLY A 43 -8.91 -11.66 -10.49
N MET A 44 -9.75 -12.04 -11.44
CA MET A 44 -9.33 -12.87 -12.58
C MET A 44 -8.34 -12.13 -13.49
N ALA A 45 -8.57 -10.86 -13.78
CA ALA A 45 -7.66 -10.06 -14.60
C ALA A 45 -6.27 -9.93 -13.97
N LEU A 46 -6.19 -9.71 -12.66
CA LEU A 46 -4.92 -9.68 -11.94
C LEU A 46 -4.23 -11.05 -11.91
N MET A 47 -4.99 -12.12 -11.69
CA MET A 47 -4.43 -13.48 -11.64
C MET A 47 -3.90 -13.94 -12.99
N PHE A 48 -4.69 -13.86 -14.02
CA PHE A 48 -4.30 -14.31 -15.37
C PHE A 48 -3.37 -13.32 -16.07
N GLY A 49 -3.57 -12.01 -15.87
CA GLY A 49 -2.72 -10.97 -16.42
C GLY A 49 -1.29 -11.05 -15.93
N THR A 50 -1.09 -11.19 -14.61
CA THR A 50 0.26 -11.36 -14.06
C THR A 50 0.89 -12.68 -14.43
N ALA A 51 0.13 -13.78 -14.46
CA ALA A 51 0.65 -15.09 -14.88
C ALA A 51 1.06 -15.12 -16.35
N GLY A 52 0.43 -14.32 -17.20
CA GLY A 52 0.70 -14.25 -18.65
C GLY A 52 1.85 -13.29 -19.04
N LEU A 53 2.48 -12.60 -18.11
CA LEU A 53 3.56 -11.67 -18.42
C LEU A 53 4.80 -12.38 -18.97
N PRO A 54 5.34 -11.97 -20.12
CA PRO A 54 6.45 -12.66 -20.80
C PRO A 54 7.68 -12.85 -19.91
N HIS A 55 8.06 -11.85 -19.13
CA HIS A 55 9.22 -11.92 -18.23
C HIS A 55 9.03 -12.92 -17.07
N ILE A 56 7.80 -13.24 -16.69
CA ILE A 56 7.49 -14.29 -15.71
C ILE A 56 7.55 -15.66 -16.38
N LEU A 57 6.95 -15.80 -17.57
CA LEU A 57 6.94 -17.06 -18.32
C LEU A 57 8.33 -17.48 -18.74
N MET A 58 9.18 -16.55 -19.19
CA MET A 58 10.56 -16.85 -19.58
C MET A 58 11.38 -17.50 -18.46
N ARG A 59 11.08 -17.22 -17.20
CA ARG A 59 11.78 -17.85 -16.06
C ARG A 59 11.59 -19.36 -15.99
N PHE A 60 10.47 -19.88 -16.49
CA PHE A 60 10.24 -21.32 -16.55
C PHE A 60 11.15 -22.03 -17.58
N PHE A 61 11.62 -21.31 -18.60
CA PHE A 61 12.55 -21.84 -19.60
C PHE A 61 14.01 -21.77 -19.17
N THR A 62 14.33 -20.98 -18.14
CA THR A 62 15.72 -20.80 -17.66
C THR A 62 16.10 -21.78 -16.55
N VAL A 63 15.16 -22.58 -16.05
CA VAL A 63 15.43 -23.56 -14.99
C VAL A 63 15.66 -24.96 -15.56
N PRO A 64 16.61 -25.75 -14.99
CA PRO A 64 17.02 -27.03 -15.58
C PRO A 64 15.99 -28.15 -15.42
N SER A 65 15.01 -28.04 -14.54
CA SER A 65 13.99 -29.06 -14.33
C SER A 65 12.67 -28.51 -13.79
N ALA A 66 11.58 -29.23 -14.00
CA ALA A 66 10.26 -28.92 -13.48
C ALA A 66 10.21 -28.92 -11.94
N LYS A 67 11.08 -29.68 -11.28
CA LYS A 67 11.21 -29.70 -9.81
C LYS A 67 11.75 -28.37 -9.29
N GLU A 68 12.79 -27.85 -9.93
CA GLU A 68 13.38 -26.55 -9.57
C GLU A 68 12.43 -25.40 -9.91
N ALA A 69 11.67 -25.49 -11.00
CA ALA A 69 10.62 -24.52 -11.33
C ALA A 69 9.59 -24.42 -10.20
N ARG A 70 9.05 -25.55 -9.74
CA ARG A 70 8.08 -25.57 -8.63
C ARG A 70 8.66 -25.03 -7.32
N LYS A 71 9.91 -25.36 -7.00
CA LYS A 71 10.60 -24.85 -5.81
C LYS A 71 10.78 -23.33 -5.89
N SER A 72 11.15 -22.81 -7.05
CA SER A 72 11.29 -21.37 -7.29
C SER A 72 9.95 -20.64 -7.10
N VAL A 73 8.85 -21.17 -7.66
CA VAL A 73 7.51 -20.60 -7.46
C VAL A 73 7.10 -20.64 -6.00
N GLY A 74 7.38 -21.73 -5.28
CA GLY A 74 7.08 -21.83 -3.84
C GLY A 74 7.81 -20.74 -3.04
N TRP A 75 9.09 -20.53 -3.27
CA TRP A 75 9.85 -19.46 -2.64
C TRP A 75 9.33 -18.06 -3.02
N ALA A 76 9.05 -17.84 -4.31
CA ALA A 76 8.51 -16.56 -4.76
C ALA A 76 7.16 -16.25 -4.08
N THR A 77 6.25 -17.22 -4.02
CA THR A 77 4.95 -17.07 -3.35
C THR A 77 5.11 -16.75 -1.87
N THR A 78 6.04 -17.41 -1.18
CA THR A 78 6.32 -17.16 0.24
C THR A 78 6.81 -15.73 0.48
N TRP A 79 7.78 -15.26 -0.32
CA TRP A 79 8.32 -13.91 -0.17
C TRP A 79 7.30 -12.82 -0.55
N ILE A 80 6.51 -13.06 -1.60
CA ILE A 80 5.42 -12.16 -1.98
C ILE A 80 4.37 -12.10 -0.86
N GLY A 81 3.96 -13.24 -0.31
CA GLY A 81 3.01 -13.30 0.80
C GLY A 81 3.52 -12.54 2.04
N TYR A 82 4.79 -12.72 2.39
CA TYR A 82 5.43 -11.97 3.48
C TYR A 82 5.41 -10.45 3.20
N PHE A 83 5.72 -10.04 1.98
CA PHE A 83 5.67 -8.63 1.60
C PHE A 83 4.26 -8.04 1.74
N TYR A 84 3.23 -8.79 1.34
CA TYR A 84 1.85 -8.34 1.53
C TYR A 84 1.46 -8.14 3.00
N ILE A 85 1.93 -8.99 3.90
CA ILE A 85 1.74 -8.79 5.35
C ILE A 85 2.39 -7.47 5.79
N LEU A 86 3.59 -7.17 5.32
CA LEU A 86 4.25 -5.90 5.62
C LEU A 86 3.49 -4.69 5.06
N THR A 87 2.89 -4.81 3.87
CA THR A 87 2.09 -3.71 3.29
C THR A 87 0.84 -3.39 4.12
N PHE A 88 0.21 -4.38 4.74
CA PHE A 88 -0.87 -4.15 5.70
C PHE A 88 -0.39 -3.29 6.88
N ILE A 89 0.73 -3.66 7.50
CA ILE A 89 1.30 -2.92 8.62
C ILE A 89 1.65 -1.49 8.22
N ILE A 90 2.23 -1.30 7.03
CA ILE A 90 2.56 0.01 6.49
C ILE A 90 1.28 0.83 6.24
N GLY A 91 0.26 0.23 5.62
CA GLY A 91 -1.00 0.90 5.31
C GLY A 91 -1.74 1.37 6.56
N PHE A 92 -1.96 0.50 7.52
CA PHE A 92 -2.60 0.86 8.79
C PHE A 92 -1.73 1.79 9.62
N GLY A 93 -0.41 1.62 9.59
CA GLY A 93 0.54 2.54 10.21
C GLY A 93 0.48 3.93 9.61
N ALA A 94 0.33 4.06 8.30
CA ALA A 94 0.14 5.34 7.63
C ALA A 94 -1.15 6.01 8.09
N ILE A 95 -2.26 5.29 8.17
CA ILE A 95 -3.53 5.83 8.68
C ILE A 95 -3.33 6.46 10.07
N VAL A 96 -2.73 5.72 11.00
CA VAL A 96 -2.56 6.19 12.38
C VAL A 96 -1.58 7.36 12.48
N MET A 97 -0.43 7.25 11.81
CA MET A 97 0.65 8.23 11.96
C MET A 97 0.38 9.55 11.22
N LEU A 98 -0.18 9.46 9.99
CA LEU A 98 -0.42 10.65 9.17
C LEU A 98 -1.62 11.46 9.67
N THR A 99 -2.61 10.81 10.28
CA THR A 99 -3.77 11.49 10.86
C THR A 99 -3.41 12.29 12.12
N GLN A 100 -2.26 12.05 12.73
CA GLN A 100 -1.78 12.87 13.86
C GLN A 100 -1.38 14.30 13.44
N ASN A 101 -0.90 14.47 12.20
CA ASN A 101 -0.53 15.75 11.62
C ASN A 101 -1.14 15.94 10.23
N PRO A 102 -2.46 16.07 10.14
CA PRO A 102 -3.16 16.06 8.85
C PRO A 102 -2.77 17.25 7.95
N GLU A 103 -2.47 18.41 8.51
CA GLU A 103 -2.03 19.60 7.76
C GLU A 103 -0.75 19.36 6.95
N ALA A 104 0.16 18.53 7.45
CA ALA A 104 1.40 18.22 6.78
C ALA A 104 1.19 17.28 5.58
N TYR A 105 0.30 16.29 5.71
CA TYR A 105 0.21 15.16 4.79
C TYR A 105 -1.05 15.10 3.93
N TYR A 106 -2.13 15.76 4.36
CA TYR A 106 -3.41 15.75 3.64
C TYR A 106 -3.67 17.08 2.92
N VAL A 107 -4.52 17.01 1.90
CA VAL A 107 -5.02 18.18 1.19
C VAL A 107 -6.29 18.65 1.90
N PRO A 108 -6.41 19.95 2.27
CA PRO A 108 -7.64 20.45 2.83
C PRO A 108 -8.78 20.39 1.82
N LYS A 109 -9.93 19.89 2.25
CA LYS A 109 -11.14 19.93 1.42
C LYS A 109 -11.68 21.35 1.41
N MET A 110 -11.69 21.99 0.26
CA MET A 110 -12.20 23.33 0.07
C MET A 110 -13.64 23.29 -0.46
N VAL A 111 -14.51 24.10 0.13
CA VAL A 111 -15.88 24.36 -0.34
C VAL A 111 -16.04 25.87 -0.40
N ASP A 112 -16.36 26.40 -1.55
CA ASP A 112 -16.52 27.85 -1.82
C ASP A 112 -15.31 28.70 -1.36
N GLY A 113 -14.09 28.16 -1.51
CA GLY A 113 -12.84 28.84 -1.15
C GLY A 113 -12.49 28.83 0.34
N VAL A 114 -13.29 28.17 1.17
CA VAL A 114 -13.04 28.00 2.61
C VAL A 114 -12.84 26.51 2.91
N GLN A 115 -11.97 26.20 3.86
CA GLN A 115 -11.77 24.82 4.28
C GLN A 115 -13.05 24.28 4.92
N ALA A 116 -13.51 23.12 4.43
CA ALA A 116 -14.72 22.48 4.94
C ALA A 116 -14.55 22.05 6.40
N VAL A 117 -15.59 22.28 7.20
CA VAL A 117 -15.68 21.83 8.58
C VAL A 117 -16.77 20.76 8.66
N GLY A 118 -16.46 19.63 9.29
CA GLY A 118 -17.41 18.55 9.51
C GLY A 118 -18.48 18.89 10.55
N ALA A 119 -19.48 18.04 10.67
CA ALA A 119 -20.56 18.17 11.65
C ALA A 119 -20.04 18.13 13.11
N ASP A 120 -18.85 17.57 13.32
CA ASP A 120 -18.14 17.49 14.60
C ASP A 120 -17.24 18.70 14.88
N GLY A 121 -17.30 19.74 14.05
CA GLY A 121 -16.47 20.96 14.17
C GLY A 121 -15.01 20.77 13.77
N LYS A 122 -14.63 19.61 13.23
CA LYS A 122 -13.26 19.35 12.78
C LYS A 122 -13.08 19.68 11.31
N LEU A 123 -11.85 20.05 10.96
CA LEU A 123 -11.47 20.30 9.56
C LEU A 123 -11.55 19.01 8.74
N VAL A 124 -12.12 19.10 7.55
CA VAL A 124 -12.26 17.96 6.62
C VAL A 124 -11.10 17.97 5.64
N TRP A 125 -10.53 16.79 5.41
CA TRP A 125 -9.42 16.55 4.52
C TRP A 125 -9.90 15.71 3.34
N ASP A 126 -9.44 16.01 2.12
CA ASP A 126 -9.87 15.32 0.91
C ASP A 126 -9.09 14.02 0.67
N GLY A 127 -7.77 14.09 0.78
CA GLY A 127 -6.91 12.93 0.56
C GLY A 127 -5.45 13.24 0.85
N LEU A 128 -4.58 12.25 0.68
CA LEU A 128 -3.14 12.42 0.83
C LEU A 128 -2.57 13.32 -0.27
N LYS A 129 -1.65 14.20 0.08
CA LYS A 129 -0.86 15.00 -0.86
C LYS A 129 -0.13 14.06 -1.83
N GLY A 130 -0.37 14.24 -3.14
CA GLY A 130 0.19 13.36 -4.17
C GLY A 130 -0.53 12.02 -4.36
N GLY A 131 -1.65 11.82 -3.67
CA GLY A 131 -2.50 10.63 -3.80
C GLY A 131 -2.12 9.46 -2.88
N GLY A 132 -2.93 8.40 -2.89
CA GLY A 132 -2.80 7.26 -1.98
C GLY A 132 -1.47 6.50 -2.12
N ASN A 133 -0.84 6.53 -3.29
CA ASN A 133 0.46 5.88 -3.53
C ASN A 133 1.61 6.52 -2.75
N MET A 134 1.44 7.76 -2.28
CA MET A 134 2.43 8.46 -1.46
C MET A 134 2.38 8.08 0.02
N ALA A 135 1.45 7.23 0.44
CA ALA A 135 1.25 6.87 1.84
C ALA A 135 2.51 6.33 2.52
N ALA A 136 3.24 5.42 1.85
CA ALA A 136 4.48 4.85 2.39
C ALA A 136 5.60 5.90 2.50
N ILE A 137 5.68 6.83 1.56
CA ILE A 137 6.68 7.91 1.54
C ILE A 137 6.39 8.92 2.65
N HIS A 138 5.13 9.32 2.81
CA HIS A 138 4.72 10.19 3.93
C HIS A 138 4.91 9.51 5.28
N LEU A 139 4.62 8.22 5.38
CA LEU A 139 4.89 7.46 6.59
C LEU A 139 6.39 7.44 6.92
N ALA A 140 7.25 7.28 5.92
CA ALA A 140 8.70 7.35 6.12
C ALA A 140 9.14 8.72 6.69
N ASN A 141 8.55 9.80 6.18
CA ASN A 141 8.79 11.14 6.73
C ASN A 141 8.30 11.27 8.17
N ALA A 142 7.09 10.78 8.46
CA ALA A 142 6.51 10.86 9.81
C ALA A 142 7.29 10.06 10.86
N VAL A 143 7.92 8.95 10.47
CA VAL A 143 8.65 8.06 11.39
C VAL A 143 10.12 8.44 11.54
N GLY A 144 10.78 8.84 10.46
CA GLY A 144 12.24 9.05 10.43
C GLY A 144 12.69 10.38 9.82
N GLY A 145 11.76 11.32 9.61
CA GLY A 145 12.06 12.65 9.08
C GLY A 145 12.62 12.64 7.66
N ASN A 146 13.29 13.73 7.30
CA ASN A 146 13.76 13.96 5.93
C ASN A 146 14.83 12.96 5.46
N ILE A 147 15.65 12.43 6.37
CA ILE A 147 16.70 11.45 6.01
C ILE A 147 16.03 10.15 5.57
N PHE A 148 15.06 9.67 6.33
CA PHE A 148 14.36 8.44 6.01
C PHE A 148 13.42 8.61 4.80
N LEU A 149 12.82 9.78 4.65
CA LEU A 149 12.10 10.17 3.44
C LEU A 149 12.98 10.05 2.19
N GLY A 150 14.19 10.62 2.23
CA GLY A 150 15.14 10.56 1.11
C GLY A 150 15.55 9.13 0.78
N PHE A 151 15.84 8.31 1.79
CA PHE A 151 16.18 6.90 1.61
C PHE A 151 15.05 6.11 0.95
N ILE A 152 13.83 6.20 1.46
CA ILE A 152 12.67 5.46 0.91
C ILE A 152 12.31 5.96 -0.49
N SER A 153 12.43 7.25 -0.75
CA SER A 153 12.20 7.82 -2.09
C SER A 153 13.23 7.28 -3.09
N ALA A 154 14.50 7.19 -2.71
CA ALA A 154 15.55 6.61 -3.55
C ALA A 154 15.30 5.13 -3.84
N VAL A 155 14.88 4.34 -2.83
CA VAL A 155 14.51 2.92 -2.99
C VAL A 155 13.31 2.78 -3.94
N ALA A 156 12.28 3.61 -3.80
CA ALA A 156 11.11 3.59 -4.67
C ALA A 156 11.52 3.89 -6.12
N PHE A 157 12.36 4.90 -6.35
CA PHE A 157 12.86 5.26 -7.67
C PHE A 157 13.69 4.13 -8.30
N ALA A 158 14.62 3.55 -7.53
CA ALA A 158 15.43 2.41 -7.98
C ALA A 158 14.57 1.20 -8.34
N THR A 159 13.51 0.92 -7.57
CA THR A 159 12.57 -0.17 -7.84
C THR A 159 11.79 0.07 -9.13
N ILE A 160 11.31 1.29 -9.36
CA ILE A 160 10.61 1.66 -10.60
C ILE A 160 11.54 1.44 -11.80
N LEU A 161 12.77 1.93 -11.74
CA LEU A 161 13.76 1.76 -12.81
C LEU A 161 14.06 0.27 -13.07
N ALA A 162 14.23 -0.53 -12.04
CA ALA A 162 14.49 -1.96 -12.17
C ALA A 162 13.32 -2.70 -12.86
N VAL A 163 12.08 -2.38 -12.49
CA VAL A 163 10.88 -2.97 -13.10
C VAL A 163 10.75 -2.53 -14.55
N VAL A 164 10.91 -1.24 -14.85
CA VAL A 164 10.83 -0.72 -16.22
C VAL A 164 11.91 -1.36 -17.09
N ALA A 165 13.16 -1.43 -16.62
CA ALA A 165 14.25 -2.08 -17.35
C ALA A 165 13.94 -3.57 -17.61
N GLY A 166 13.41 -4.29 -16.62
CA GLY A 166 13.02 -5.70 -16.79
C GLY A 166 11.90 -5.90 -17.80
N LEU A 167 10.93 -4.98 -17.84
CA LEU A 167 9.81 -5.05 -18.80
C LEU A 167 10.23 -4.67 -20.23
N THR A 168 11.15 -3.73 -20.40
CA THR A 168 11.62 -3.27 -21.71
C THR A 168 12.58 -4.24 -22.39
N LEU A 169 13.26 -5.10 -21.60
CA LEU A 169 14.21 -6.08 -22.08
C LEU A 169 13.59 -7.47 -22.32
N SER A 170 12.32 -7.66 -21.99
CA SER A 170 11.58 -8.91 -22.19
C SER A 170 10.66 -8.87 -23.41
#